data_d0c6f7e9cf48326e8f6ee102f973174c
#
_entry.id   d0c6f7e9cf48326e8f6ee102f973174c
#
_cell.length_a   1.000
_cell.length_b   1.000
_cell.length_c   1.000
_cell.angle_alpha   90.00
_cell.angle_beta   90.00
_cell.angle_gamma   90.00
#
_symmetry.space_group_name_H-M   'P 1'
#
loop_
_entity.id
_entity.type
_entity.pdbx_description
1 polymer ?
#
loop_
_entity_poly.entity_id
_entity_poly.type
_entity_poly.pdbx_seq_one_letter_code
_entity_poly.pdbx_strand_id
1 'polypeptide(L)'
;MNDKVTVIARVRAKPGLEAKVKQECLALVAPSREEEGCINYDLYQSTDNPALFIFYENWKNRGEIERHLDMPHCSVFDERTEGMLAEPEEITMCEMIS
;
A
#
# COMPACT_ATOMS: atom_id res chain seq x y z
N MET A 1 18.89 -8.82 -16.63
CA MET A 1 17.77 -9.39 -15.87
C MET A 1 17.04 -8.31 -15.11
N ASN A 2 15.74 -8.38 -15.07
CA ASN A 2 14.91 -7.36 -14.43
C ASN A 2 14.65 -7.73 -12.98
N ASP A 3 15.14 -6.90 -12.05
CA ASP A 3 14.94 -7.12 -10.61
C ASP A 3 13.65 -6.50 -10.09
N LYS A 4 12.87 -5.89 -10.97
CA LYS A 4 11.63 -5.24 -10.60
C LYS A 4 10.68 -6.18 -9.89
N VAL A 5 10.09 -5.71 -8.79
CA VAL A 5 9.10 -6.47 -8.03
C VAL A 5 7.80 -5.69 -8.00
N THR A 6 6.69 -6.39 -8.24
CA THR A 6 5.35 -5.83 -8.13
C THR A 6 4.79 -6.15 -6.75
N VAL A 7 4.12 -5.19 -6.14
CA VAL A 7 3.46 -5.38 -4.85
C VAL A 7 1.98 -5.10 -5.02
N ILE A 8 1.17 -6.01 -4.52
CA ILE A 8 -0.28 -5.80 -4.37
C ILE A 8 -0.55 -5.79 -2.87
N ALA A 9 -1.01 -4.66 -2.35
CA ALA A 9 -1.35 -4.55 -0.94
C ALA A 9 -2.86 -4.33 -0.80
N ARG A 10 -3.49 -5.05 0.12
CA ARG A 10 -4.93 -4.97 0.34
C ARG A 10 -5.20 -4.50 1.76
N VAL A 11 -6.05 -3.48 1.87
CA VAL A 11 -6.45 -2.89 3.15
C VAL A 11 -7.97 -2.85 3.19
N ARG A 12 -8.56 -3.44 4.23
CA ARG A 12 -10.02 -3.44 4.39
C ARG A 12 -10.39 -2.70 5.67
N ALA A 13 -11.20 -1.66 5.52
CA ALA A 13 -11.67 -0.86 6.64
C ALA A 13 -12.82 -1.57 7.38
N LYS A 14 -12.90 -1.37 8.68
CA LYS A 14 -14.09 -1.77 9.44
C LYS A 14 -15.29 -0.96 8.99
N PRO A 15 -16.51 -1.51 9.11
CA PRO A 15 -17.72 -0.76 8.77
C PRO A 15 -17.78 0.59 9.52
N GLY A 16 -18.08 1.63 8.77
CA GLY A 16 -18.16 2.99 9.30
C GLY A 16 -16.84 3.74 9.32
N LEU A 17 -15.72 3.08 9.04
CA LEU A 17 -14.40 3.72 9.05
C LEU A 17 -13.79 3.88 7.66
N GLU A 18 -14.61 3.65 6.61
CA GLU A 18 -14.14 3.69 5.22
C GLU A 18 -13.50 5.03 4.87
N ALA A 19 -14.13 6.13 5.24
CA ALA A 19 -13.62 7.45 4.89
C ALA A 19 -12.29 7.77 5.59
N LYS A 20 -12.16 7.36 6.86
CA LYS A 20 -10.93 7.59 7.63
C LYS A 20 -9.78 6.76 7.08
N VAL A 21 -10.03 5.49 6.79
CA VAL A 21 -9.01 4.61 6.23
C VAL A 21 -8.59 5.10 4.85
N LYS A 22 -9.55 5.54 4.02
CA LYS A 22 -9.25 6.12 2.72
C LYS A 22 -8.30 7.30 2.84
N GLN A 23 -8.55 8.19 3.79
CA GLN A 23 -7.71 9.36 4.02
C GLN A 23 -6.27 8.95 4.36
N GLU A 24 -6.12 7.96 5.24
CA GLU A 24 -4.79 7.47 5.63
C GLU A 24 -4.08 6.78 4.46
N CYS A 25 -4.81 6.00 3.66
CA CYS A 25 -4.26 5.39 2.46
C CYS A 25 -3.77 6.44 1.47
N LEU A 26 -4.56 7.49 1.24
CA LEU A 26 -4.20 8.58 0.34
C LEU A 26 -2.92 9.29 0.81
N ALA A 27 -2.74 9.41 2.12
CA ALA A 27 -1.57 10.08 2.68
C ALA A 27 -0.26 9.34 2.39
N LEU A 28 -0.31 8.05 2.05
CA LEU A 28 0.86 7.27 1.68
C LEU A 28 1.36 7.55 0.26
N VAL A 29 0.49 8.05 -0.61
CA VAL A 29 0.76 8.08 -2.05
C VAL A 29 1.92 9.00 -2.40
N ALA A 30 1.84 10.27 -2.03
CA ALA A 30 2.87 11.25 -2.41
C ALA A 30 4.26 10.89 -1.86
N PRO A 31 4.42 10.61 -0.55
CA PRO A 31 5.75 10.29 -0.03
C PRO A 31 6.32 8.98 -0.59
N SER A 32 5.45 8.00 -0.88
CA SER A 32 5.91 6.74 -1.47
C SER A 32 6.41 6.95 -2.90
N ARG A 33 5.72 7.78 -3.68
CA ARG A 33 6.13 8.09 -5.04
C ARG A 33 7.46 8.84 -5.09
N GLU A 34 7.84 9.52 -4.02
CA GLU A 34 9.10 10.25 -3.94
C GLU A 34 10.27 9.36 -3.54
N GLU A 35 10.02 8.13 -3.10
CA GLU A 35 11.10 7.20 -2.76
C GLU A 35 11.87 6.81 -4.02
N GLU A 36 13.21 6.80 -3.91
CA GLU A 36 14.07 6.58 -5.06
C GLU A 36 13.80 5.26 -5.77
N GLY A 37 13.49 4.21 -5.02
CA GLY A 37 13.24 2.89 -5.59
C GLY A 37 11.83 2.69 -6.13
N CYS A 38 10.96 3.67 -5.99
CA CYS A 38 9.55 3.54 -6.42
C CYS A 38 9.43 3.82 -7.92
N ILE A 39 8.88 2.85 -8.66
CA ILE A 39 8.59 3.03 -10.09
C ILE A 39 7.17 3.61 -10.24
N ASN A 40 6.20 3.01 -9.55
CA ASN A 40 4.85 3.58 -9.44
C ASN A 40 4.22 3.14 -8.13
N TYR A 41 3.29 3.92 -7.66
CA TYR A 41 2.57 3.66 -6.40
C TYR A 41 1.15 4.17 -6.59
N ASP A 42 0.23 3.27 -6.90
CA ASP A 42 -1.14 3.61 -7.27
C ASP A 42 -2.12 3.01 -6.27
N LEU A 43 -3.14 3.80 -5.94
CA LEU A 43 -4.14 3.41 -4.96
C LEU A 43 -5.50 3.31 -5.64
N TYR A 44 -6.18 2.20 -5.40
CA TYR A 44 -7.51 1.94 -5.93
C TYR A 44 -8.48 1.65 -4.80
N GLN A 45 -9.73 2.03 -5.00
CA GLN A 45 -10.82 1.65 -4.12
C GLN A 45 -11.77 0.76 -4.92
N SER A 46 -12.19 -0.36 -4.34
CA SER A 46 -13.11 -1.27 -5.02
C SER A 46 -14.42 -0.55 -5.33
N THR A 47 -14.94 -0.75 -6.55
CA THR A 47 -16.23 -0.17 -6.95
C THR A 47 -17.40 -0.88 -6.28
N ASP A 48 -17.23 -2.15 -5.93
CA ASP A 48 -18.29 -2.96 -5.34
C ASP A 48 -18.24 -2.98 -3.82
N ASN A 49 -17.07 -2.70 -3.24
CA ASN A 49 -16.89 -2.71 -1.79
C ASN A 49 -16.05 -1.52 -1.38
N PRO A 50 -16.67 -0.40 -0.97
CA PRO A 50 -15.93 0.81 -0.65
C PRO A 50 -15.00 0.69 0.57
N ALA A 51 -15.09 -0.41 1.32
CA ALA A 51 -14.19 -0.66 2.44
C ALA A 51 -12.85 -1.26 1.99
N LEU A 52 -12.74 -1.70 0.73
CA LEU A 52 -11.54 -2.38 0.23
C LEU A 52 -10.70 -1.41 -0.61
N PHE A 53 -9.44 -1.26 -0.20
CA PHE A 53 -8.45 -0.44 -0.88
C PHE A 53 -7.31 -1.34 -1.35
N ILE A 54 -6.82 -1.08 -2.55
CA ILE A 54 -5.76 -1.87 -3.16
C ILE A 54 -4.66 -0.93 -3.63
N PHE A 55 -3.43 -1.21 -3.19
CA PHE A 55 -2.25 -0.53 -3.70
C PHE A 55 -1.62 -1.41 -4.77
N TYR A 56 -1.33 -0.81 -5.91
CA TYR A 56 -0.59 -1.46 -6.98
C TYR A 56 0.72 -0.73 -7.13
N GLU A 57 1.83 -1.43 -6.87
CA GLU A 57 3.14 -0.81 -6.76
C GLU A 57 4.16 -1.58 -7.56
N ASN A 58 5.13 -0.87 -8.12
CA ASN A 58 6.30 -1.49 -8.71
C ASN A 58 7.54 -0.82 -8.13
N TRP A 59 8.51 -1.63 -7.76
CA TRP A 59 9.75 -1.19 -7.14
C TRP A 59 10.94 -1.73 -7.91
N LYS A 60 12.06 -1.02 -7.88
CA LYS A 60 13.26 -1.40 -8.64
C LYS A 60 13.78 -2.77 -8.24
N ASN A 61 13.69 -3.11 -6.96
CA ASN A 61 14.11 -4.40 -6.45
C ASN A 61 13.50 -4.63 -5.06
N ARG A 62 13.70 -5.82 -4.52
CA ARG A 62 13.14 -6.21 -3.22
C ARG A 62 13.68 -5.37 -2.07
N GLY A 63 14.96 -4.99 -2.14
CA GLY A 63 15.57 -4.14 -1.10
C GLY A 63 14.89 -2.80 -0.97
N GLU A 64 14.40 -2.24 -2.08
CA GLU A 64 13.69 -0.97 -2.04
C GLU A 64 12.31 -1.10 -1.39
N ILE A 65 11.67 -2.28 -1.52
CA ILE A 65 10.41 -2.56 -0.82
C ILE A 65 10.66 -2.62 0.69
N GLU A 66 11.74 -3.30 1.10
CA GLU A 66 12.10 -3.43 2.50
C GLU A 66 12.38 -2.05 3.10
N ARG A 67 13.09 -1.21 2.36
CA ARG A 67 13.36 0.17 2.77
C ARG A 67 12.05 0.95 2.91
N HIS A 68 11.13 0.80 1.95
CA HIS A 68 9.82 1.47 1.96
C HIS A 68 9.04 1.12 3.24
N LEU A 69 9.02 -0.15 3.62
CA LEU A 69 8.25 -0.59 4.78
C LEU A 69 8.80 -0.01 6.09
N ASP A 70 10.06 0.43 6.10
CA ASP A 70 10.69 1.06 7.26
C ASP A 70 10.56 2.59 7.25
N MET A 71 9.96 3.16 6.22
CA MET A 71 9.84 4.62 6.12
C MET A 71 8.85 5.19 7.14
N PRO A 72 9.09 6.44 7.60
CA PRO A 72 8.20 7.07 8.60
C PRO A 72 6.74 7.11 8.18
N HIS A 73 6.45 7.34 6.89
CA HIS A 73 5.06 7.41 6.44
C HIS A 73 4.34 6.06 6.56
N CYS A 74 5.07 4.94 6.46
CA CYS A 74 4.48 3.62 6.67
C CYS A 74 4.20 3.38 8.16
N SER A 75 5.13 3.78 9.03
CA SER A 75 4.93 3.67 10.48
C SER A 75 3.74 4.51 10.95
N VAL A 76 3.63 5.72 10.40
CA VAL A 76 2.50 6.62 10.72
C VAL A 76 1.19 6.00 10.27
N PHE A 77 1.17 5.40 9.06
CA PHE A 77 -0.03 4.73 8.57
C PHE A 77 -0.46 3.62 9.53
N ASP A 78 0.48 2.78 9.95
CA ASP A 78 0.19 1.67 10.87
C ASP A 78 -0.38 2.18 12.18
N GLU A 79 0.21 3.22 12.76
CA GLU A 79 -0.27 3.83 13.99
C GLU A 79 -1.68 4.41 13.84
N ARG A 80 -1.89 5.18 12.77
CA ARG A 80 -3.15 5.90 12.59
C ARG A 80 -4.30 4.99 12.19
N THR A 81 -4.02 3.83 11.62
CA THR A 81 -5.06 2.87 11.24
C THR A 81 -5.24 1.76 12.26
N GLU A 82 -4.52 1.80 13.36
CA GLU A 82 -4.65 0.79 14.41
C GLU A 82 -6.09 0.75 14.91
N GLY A 83 -6.67 -0.45 14.92
CA GLY A 83 -8.06 -0.65 15.32
C GLY A 83 -9.09 -0.28 14.27
N MET A 84 -8.66 0.21 13.10
CA MET A 84 -9.57 0.63 12.03
C MET A 84 -9.71 -0.38 10.91
N LEU A 85 -8.86 -1.39 10.87
CA LEU A 85 -8.86 -2.39 9.80
C LEU A 85 -9.63 -3.63 10.22
N ALA A 86 -10.43 -4.18 9.30
CA ALA A 86 -11.22 -5.38 9.54
C ALA A 86 -10.34 -6.61 9.69
N GLU A 87 -9.14 -6.56 9.09
CA GLU A 87 -8.16 -7.64 9.12
C GLU A 87 -6.78 -7.02 8.91
N PRO A 88 -5.68 -7.73 9.23
CA PRO A 88 -4.35 -7.19 8.96
C PRO A 88 -4.15 -6.91 7.47
N GLU A 89 -3.38 -5.87 7.18
CA GLU A 89 -3.02 -5.54 5.80
C GLU A 89 -2.34 -6.75 5.15
N GLU A 90 -2.74 -7.06 3.91
CA GLU A 90 -2.16 -8.17 3.16
C GLU A 90 -1.24 -7.62 2.07
N ILE A 91 0.02 -7.98 2.16
CA ILE A 91 1.04 -7.54 1.19
C ILE A 91 1.52 -8.75 0.41
N THR A 92 1.34 -8.72 -0.91
CA THR A 92 1.78 -9.82 -1.78
C THR A 92 2.82 -9.28 -2.76
N MET A 93 3.99 -9.89 -2.75
CA MET A 93 5.03 -9.58 -3.72
C MET A 93 4.86 -10.51 -4.92
N CYS A 94 4.93 -9.93 -6.12
CA CYS A 94 4.65 -10.65 -7.36
C CYS A 94 5.75 -10.39 -8.38
N GLU A 95 5.89 -11.33 -9.32
CA GLU A 95 6.68 -11.06 -10.51
C GLU A 95 5.81 -11.34 -11.74
N MET A 96 6.01 -10.55 -12.78
CA MET A 96 5.24 -10.72 -14.01
C MET A 96 5.66 -12.03 -14.69
N ILE A 97 4.67 -12.86 -15.03
CA ILE A 97 4.92 -14.15 -15.68
C ILE A 97 4.40 -14.21 -17.11
N SER A 98 3.81 -13.13 -17.58
CA SER A 98 3.30 -13.09 -18.95
C SER A 98 3.56 -11.78 -19.65
#